data_49e092c86edb0549e56edc00afdc3456
#
_entry.id   49e092c86edb0549e56edc00afdc3456
#
_cell.length_a   1.000
_cell.length_b   1.000
_cell.length_c   1.000
_cell.angle_alpha   90.00
_cell.angle_beta   90.00
_cell.angle_gamma   90.00
#
_symmetry.space_group_name_H-M   'P 1'
#
loop_
_entity.id
_entity.type
_entity.pdbx_description
1 polymer ?
#
loop_
_entity_poly.entity_id
_entity_poly.type
_entity_poly.pdbx_seq_one_letter_code
_entity_poly.pdbx_strand_id
1 'polypeptide(L)'
;MTRPTGTNAVIVSAARTPIGRFLGGLAPLSAPEIGAAAIRAAVERGKIDQAAIDEVIMGNVVQAGVGQAPARQAMIKAGVPAAVPAYTVNKVCGSGLQAVMLAAQAIKAGDAQLLVAGGMESMSNAPFLVYGMRAGVKFGDQPLVDGLIRDGLWDSFGQVHMGGYAEYTAKKAGITRARQDEFAYQSHMKAVAAIEGGKFEKEIVKVEIPGKKGPTVISTDESPRKDTSLEALAKLRPAFPKDAPKDMKPDELTVTAGNAPGLSDGGAALVVASEEYAKAHGLPVLARITGYASGGTEPKDLFFAPILAVQNLMRLTGAKIGDYDLIEANEAFAAQARADGDGLKWDWARVNVNGGAIALGHPLGSSGARVLVTLLHAMHDRGAKTGLATLCLSGGNAVALSV
;
A
#
# COMPACT_ATOMS: atom_id res chain seq x y z
N MET A 1 -28.65 -14.69 17.83
CA MET A 1 -27.53 -14.78 18.81
C MET A 1 -26.86 -13.43 18.84
N THR A 2 -26.68 -12.83 20.02
CA THR A 2 -25.90 -11.61 20.17
C THR A 2 -24.43 -11.93 19.92
N ARG A 3 -23.79 -11.21 19.01
CA ARG A 3 -22.33 -11.35 18.77
C ARG A 3 -21.57 -10.77 19.96
N PRO A 4 -20.48 -11.41 20.44
CA PRO A 4 -19.69 -10.88 21.55
C PRO A 4 -19.00 -9.59 21.12
N THR A 5 -19.05 -8.55 21.94
CA THR A 5 -18.31 -7.31 21.78
C THR A 5 -16.95 -7.41 22.52
N GLY A 6 -15.94 -6.65 22.05
CA GLY A 6 -14.62 -6.62 22.70
C GLY A 6 -13.73 -7.82 22.37
N THR A 7 -14.13 -8.68 21.42
CA THR A 7 -13.30 -9.81 20.97
C THR A 7 -12.07 -9.35 20.18
N ASN A 8 -11.01 -10.16 20.22
CA ASN A 8 -9.81 -9.88 19.45
C ASN A 8 -10.04 -10.12 17.95
N ALA A 9 -9.47 -9.24 17.13
CA ALA A 9 -9.40 -9.45 15.69
C ALA A 9 -8.07 -10.17 15.35
N VAL A 10 -8.17 -11.24 14.57
CA VAL A 10 -7.02 -12.03 14.10
C VAL A 10 -7.01 -12.10 12.59
N ILE A 11 -5.81 -12.16 12.01
CA ILE A 11 -5.61 -12.38 10.58
C ILE A 11 -5.40 -13.88 10.38
N VAL A 12 -6.22 -14.48 9.55
CA VAL A 12 -6.19 -15.93 9.30
C VAL A 12 -5.66 -16.29 7.91
N SER A 13 -5.63 -15.33 6.99
CA SER A 13 -5.04 -15.50 5.66
C SER A 13 -4.60 -14.17 5.09
N ALA A 14 -3.58 -14.20 4.23
CA ALA A 14 -3.04 -13.03 3.55
C ALA A 14 -2.46 -13.43 2.19
N ALA A 15 -2.75 -12.62 1.14
CA ALA A 15 -2.22 -12.82 -0.19
C ALA A 15 -2.11 -11.49 -0.95
N ARG A 16 -1.21 -11.41 -1.92
CA ARG A 16 -1.10 -10.29 -2.85
C ARG A 16 -0.85 -10.77 -4.27
N THR A 17 -1.16 -9.95 -5.24
CA THR A 17 -0.67 -10.13 -6.60
C THR A 17 0.81 -9.78 -6.69
N PRO A 18 1.53 -10.15 -7.76
CA PRO A 18 2.73 -9.43 -8.14
C PRO A 18 2.41 -7.94 -8.27
N ILE A 19 3.41 -7.08 -8.08
CA ILE A 19 3.30 -5.67 -8.41
C ILE A 19 3.78 -5.47 -9.84
N GLY A 20 2.85 -5.07 -10.71
CA GLY A 20 3.13 -4.69 -12.09
C GLY A 20 3.71 -3.28 -12.15
N ARG A 21 4.71 -3.06 -13.02
CA ARG A 21 5.15 -1.71 -13.37
C ARG A 21 4.10 -1.00 -14.20
N PHE A 22 4.18 0.31 -14.27
CA PHE A 22 3.31 1.12 -15.12
C PHE A 22 3.36 0.66 -16.58
N LEU A 23 2.19 0.40 -17.15
CA LEU A 23 2.00 -0.19 -18.49
C LEU A 23 2.72 -1.55 -18.69
N GLY A 24 2.94 -2.29 -17.57
CA GLY A 24 3.55 -3.61 -17.56
C GLY A 24 2.57 -4.75 -17.67
N GLY A 25 2.93 -5.91 -17.13
CA GLY A 25 2.19 -7.15 -17.28
C GLY A 25 0.76 -7.12 -16.72
N LEU A 26 0.48 -6.33 -15.67
CA LEU A 26 -0.85 -6.19 -15.10
C LEU A 26 -1.72 -5.11 -15.77
N ALA A 27 -1.16 -4.28 -16.66
CA ALA A 27 -1.89 -3.20 -17.33
C ALA A 27 -3.17 -3.63 -18.07
N PRO A 28 -3.30 -4.85 -18.63
CA PRO A 28 -4.56 -5.27 -19.24
C PRO A 28 -5.73 -5.46 -18.27
N LEU A 29 -5.46 -5.50 -16.96
CA LEU A 29 -6.49 -5.73 -15.92
C LEU A 29 -6.93 -4.43 -15.28
N SER A 30 -8.23 -4.29 -15.06
CA SER A 30 -8.80 -3.22 -14.22
C SER A 30 -8.45 -3.45 -12.73
N ALA A 31 -8.51 -2.37 -11.92
CA ALA A 31 -8.29 -2.49 -10.48
C ALA A 31 -9.19 -3.57 -9.81
N PRO A 32 -10.52 -3.67 -10.14
CA PRO A 32 -11.35 -4.76 -9.61
C PRO A 32 -10.91 -6.17 -10.03
N GLU A 33 -10.34 -6.37 -11.21
CA GLU A 33 -9.82 -7.68 -11.63
C GLU A 33 -8.55 -8.06 -10.88
N ILE A 34 -7.67 -7.11 -10.67
CA ILE A 34 -6.47 -7.27 -9.84
C ILE A 34 -6.88 -7.57 -8.38
N GLY A 35 -7.83 -6.81 -7.84
CA GLY A 35 -8.39 -7.03 -6.50
C GLY A 35 -9.05 -8.40 -6.34
N ALA A 36 -9.77 -8.85 -7.36
CA ALA A 36 -10.41 -10.17 -7.38
C ALA A 36 -9.39 -11.31 -7.26
N ALA A 37 -8.24 -11.20 -7.94
CA ALA A 37 -7.17 -12.20 -7.83
C ALA A 37 -6.64 -12.30 -6.38
N ALA A 38 -6.43 -11.16 -5.72
CA ALA A 38 -5.97 -11.13 -4.33
C ALA A 38 -7.02 -11.67 -3.35
N ILE A 39 -8.30 -11.27 -3.50
CA ILE A 39 -9.41 -11.76 -2.68
C ILE A 39 -9.54 -13.29 -2.81
N ARG A 40 -9.60 -13.80 -4.04
CA ARG A 40 -9.71 -15.23 -4.30
C ARG A 40 -8.58 -16.00 -3.62
N ALA A 41 -7.34 -15.55 -3.80
CA ALA A 41 -6.19 -16.20 -3.20
C ALA A 41 -6.22 -16.19 -1.67
N ALA A 42 -6.60 -15.09 -1.05
CA ALA A 42 -6.71 -14.99 0.41
C ALA A 42 -7.79 -15.93 0.95
N VAL A 43 -8.95 -16.00 0.29
CA VAL A 43 -10.07 -16.88 0.65
C VAL A 43 -9.69 -18.36 0.49
N GLU A 44 -9.11 -18.73 -0.64
CA GLU A 44 -8.69 -20.11 -0.93
C GLU A 44 -7.59 -20.60 0.02
N ARG A 45 -6.54 -19.78 0.24
CA ARG A 45 -5.43 -20.12 1.16
C ARG A 45 -5.90 -20.27 2.60
N GLY A 46 -6.84 -19.43 3.01
CA GLY A 46 -7.48 -19.52 4.33
C GLY A 46 -8.49 -20.66 4.46
N LYS A 47 -8.83 -21.35 3.37
CA LYS A 47 -9.91 -22.35 3.30
C LYS A 47 -11.24 -21.80 3.86
N ILE A 48 -11.55 -20.56 3.50
CA ILE A 48 -12.69 -19.83 4.02
C ILE A 48 -13.95 -20.25 3.26
N ASP A 49 -15.01 -20.55 3.99
CA ASP A 49 -16.35 -20.62 3.41
C ASP A 49 -16.79 -19.22 2.96
N GLN A 50 -16.89 -19.03 1.65
CA GLN A 50 -17.25 -17.75 1.06
C GLN A 50 -18.61 -17.24 1.50
N ALA A 51 -19.55 -18.15 1.81
CA ALA A 51 -20.89 -17.80 2.28
C ALA A 51 -20.91 -17.30 3.74
N ALA A 52 -19.87 -17.59 4.50
CA ALA A 52 -19.72 -17.14 5.88
C ALA A 52 -19.08 -15.75 6.01
N ILE A 53 -18.61 -15.16 4.90
CA ILE A 53 -18.04 -13.82 4.91
C ILE A 53 -19.14 -12.80 5.20
N ASP A 54 -18.98 -12.01 6.25
CA ASP A 54 -19.93 -10.96 6.61
C ASP A 54 -19.85 -9.76 5.67
N GLU A 55 -18.62 -9.35 5.25
CA GLU A 55 -18.42 -8.17 4.39
C GLU A 55 -17.02 -8.16 3.75
N VAL A 56 -16.91 -7.47 2.61
CA VAL A 56 -15.64 -7.23 1.90
C VAL A 56 -15.34 -5.73 1.85
N ILE A 57 -14.16 -5.33 2.32
CA ILE A 57 -13.72 -3.92 2.38
C ILE A 57 -12.43 -3.78 1.56
N MET A 58 -12.46 -3.05 0.44
CA MET A 58 -11.27 -2.86 -0.40
C MET A 58 -10.94 -1.39 -0.61
N GLY A 59 -9.66 -1.07 -0.45
CA GLY A 59 -9.12 0.23 -0.81
C GLY A 59 -8.97 0.38 -2.33
N ASN A 60 -9.32 1.56 -2.86
CA ASN A 60 -9.02 1.97 -4.23
C ASN A 60 -8.99 3.50 -4.29
N VAL A 61 -7.99 4.08 -4.92
CA VAL A 61 -7.75 5.54 -4.92
C VAL A 61 -8.19 6.18 -6.23
N VAL A 62 -7.64 5.75 -7.35
CA VAL A 62 -7.97 6.31 -8.67
C VAL A 62 -9.20 5.60 -9.20
N GLN A 63 -10.38 6.17 -8.92
CA GLN A 63 -11.66 5.52 -9.20
C GLN A 63 -12.36 6.04 -10.47
N ALA A 64 -11.85 7.10 -11.09
CA ALA A 64 -12.42 7.60 -12.33
C ALA A 64 -12.40 6.52 -13.42
N GLY A 65 -13.56 6.25 -14.04
CA GLY A 65 -13.68 5.24 -15.09
C GLY A 65 -13.70 3.77 -14.63
N VAL A 66 -13.47 3.47 -13.35
CA VAL A 66 -13.48 2.08 -12.83
C VAL A 66 -14.91 1.50 -12.75
N GLY A 67 -15.91 2.36 -12.74
CA GLY A 67 -17.31 1.98 -12.57
C GLY A 67 -17.78 2.06 -11.12
N GLN A 68 -19.04 1.67 -10.90
CA GLN A 68 -19.63 1.76 -9.56
C GLN A 68 -19.05 0.71 -8.61
N ALA A 69 -18.86 1.10 -7.35
CA ALA A 69 -18.51 0.21 -6.25
C ALA A 69 -17.34 -0.77 -6.56
N PRO A 70 -16.12 -0.29 -6.78
CA PRO A 70 -14.99 -1.13 -7.18
C PRO A 70 -14.75 -2.35 -6.30
N ALA A 71 -14.89 -2.23 -4.97
CA ALA A 71 -14.78 -3.38 -4.05
C ALA A 71 -15.85 -4.45 -4.32
N ARG A 72 -17.09 -4.02 -4.61
CA ARG A 72 -18.17 -4.94 -4.95
C ARG A 72 -17.88 -5.69 -6.26
N GLN A 73 -17.33 -4.99 -7.26
CA GLN A 73 -16.92 -5.62 -8.51
C GLN A 73 -15.82 -6.67 -8.27
N ALA A 74 -14.79 -6.32 -7.47
CA ALA A 74 -13.71 -7.22 -7.13
C ALA A 74 -14.20 -8.47 -6.40
N MET A 75 -15.09 -8.29 -5.42
CA MET A 75 -15.69 -9.37 -4.64
C MET A 75 -16.45 -10.36 -5.52
N ILE A 76 -17.34 -9.87 -6.39
CA ILE A 76 -18.11 -10.72 -7.31
C ILE A 76 -17.19 -11.45 -8.30
N LYS A 77 -16.21 -10.74 -8.88
CA LYS A 77 -15.20 -11.35 -9.78
C LYS A 77 -14.33 -12.38 -9.06
N ALA A 78 -14.14 -12.28 -7.75
CA ALA A 78 -13.45 -13.27 -6.94
C ALA A 78 -14.27 -14.55 -6.69
N GLY A 79 -15.57 -14.51 -6.95
CA GLY A 79 -16.49 -15.63 -6.72
C GLY A 79 -17.21 -15.61 -5.37
N VAL A 80 -17.01 -14.57 -4.55
CA VAL A 80 -17.73 -14.42 -3.29
C VAL A 80 -19.24 -14.19 -3.59
N PRO A 81 -20.15 -14.85 -2.88
CA PRO A 81 -21.59 -14.78 -3.16
C PRO A 81 -22.15 -13.35 -3.15
N ALA A 82 -23.08 -13.08 -4.06
CA ALA A 82 -23.70 -11.77 -4.18
C ALA A 82 -24.50 -11.32 -2.94
N ALA A 83 -24.82 -12.22 -2.04
CA ALA A 83 -25.46 -11.92 -0.74
C ALA A 83 -24.51 -11.20 0.22
N VAL A 84 -23.19 -11.36 0.06
CA VAL A 84 -22.16 -10.69 0.88
C VAL A 84 -22.07 -9.22 0.49
N PRO A 85 -22.21 -8.25 1.40
CA PRO A 85 -22.06 -6.83 1.11
C PRO A 85 -20.58 -6.48 0.88
N ALA A 86 -20.32 -5.34 0.20
CA ALA A 86 -18.98 -4.83 0.02
C ALA A 86 -18.98 -3.30 -0.16
N TYR A 87 -17.93 -2.63 0.31
CA TYR A 87 -17.72 -1.21 0.05
C TYR A 87 -16.26 -0.86 -0.19
N THR A 88 -16.07 0.27 -0.87
CA THR A 88 -14.74 0.78 -1.23
C THR A 88 -14.32 1.89 -0.28
N VAL A 89 -13.06 1.85 0.15
CA VAL A 89 -12.44 2.87 1.01
C VAL A 89 -11.43 3.66 0.19
N ASN A 90 -11.48 4.97 0.31
CA ASN A 90 -10.42 5.86 -0.17
C ASN A 90 -9.87 6.69 0.99
N LYS A 91 -8.69 6.35 1.44
CA LYS A 91 -7.84 7.12 2.34
C LYS A 91 -6.45 7.22 1.72
N VAL A 92 -6.41 7.54 0.44
CA VAL A 92 -5.22 7.62 -0.40
C VAL A 92 -4.33 6.37 -0.24
N CYS A 93 -3.01 6.51 -0.10
CA CYS A 93 -2.05 5.40 0.02
C CYS A 93 -2.37 4.42 1.17
N GLY A 94 -3.06 4.89 2.22
CA GLY A 94 -3.44 4.08 3.38
C GLY A 94 -4.70 3.27 3.23
N SER A 95 -5.41 3.35 2.11
CA SER A 95 -6.74 2.73 1.92
C SER A 95 -6.77 1.25 2.26
N GLY A 96 -5.77 0.49 1.81
CA GLY A 96 -5.70 -0.96 2.08
C GLY A 96 -5.48 -1.29 3.56
N LEU A 97 -4.64 -0.55 4.28
CA LEU A 97 -4.45 -0.76 5.71
C LEU A 97 -5.66 -0.25 6.52
N GLN A 98 -6.27 0.86 6.08
CA GLN A 98 -7.53 1.36 6.67
C GLN A 98 -8.65 0.34 6.52
N ALA A 99 -8.75 -0.39 5.42
CA ALA A 99 -9.73 -1.47 5.24
C ALA A 99 -9.55 -2.55 6.30
N VAL A 100 -8.31 -2.96 6.60
CA VAL A 100 -8.02 -3.92 7.68
C VAL A 100 -8.34 -3.36 9.06
N MET A 101 -8.05 -2.07 9.29
CA MET A 101 -8.42 -1.40 10.55
C MET A 101 -9.94 -1.38 10.74
N LEU A 102 -10.73 -1.10 9.69
CA LEU A 102 -12.19 -1.12 9.72
C LEU A 102 -12.74 -2.53 9.97
N ALA A 103 -12.16 -3.55 9.34
CA ALA A 103 -12.51 -4.95 9.63
C ALA A 103 -12.28 -5.31 11.11
N ALA A 104 -11.14 -4.91 11.66
CA ALA A 104 -10.85 -5.11 13.08
C ALA A 104 -11.82 -4.33 14.00
N GLN A 105 -12.24 -3.13 13.59
CA GLN A 105 -13.25 -2.33 14.32
C GLN A 105 -14.61 -3.00 14.31
N ALA A 106 -15.08 -3.48 13.15
CA ALA A 106 -16.35 -4.19 13.02
C ALA A 106 -16.38 -5.45 13.91
N ILE A 107 -15.28 -6.21 13.96
CA ILE A 107 -15.15 -7.38 14.85
C ILE A 107 -15.22 -6.95 16.31
N LYS A 108 -14.46 -5.94 16.73
CA LYS A 108 -14.46 -5.46 18.12
C LYS A 108 -15.81 -4.88 18.56
N ALA A 109 -16.54 -4.26 17.63
CA ALA A 109 -17.90 -3.75 17.87
C ALA A 109 -18.95 -4.87 17.93
N GLY A 110 -18.63 -6.07 17.45
CA GLY A 110 -19.58 -7.19 17.36
C GLY A 110 -20.46 -7.15 16.10
N ASP A 111 -20.19 -6.27 15.14
CA ASP A 111 -20.94 -6.13 13.90
C ASP A 111 -20.64 -7.26 12.90
N ALA A 112 -19.43 -7.84 12.96
CA ALA A 112 -18.98 -8.90 12.07
C ALA A 112 -18.08 -9.91 12.79
N GLN A 113 -17.91 -11.10 12.21
CA GLN A 113 -17.02 -12.14 12.71
C GLN A 113 -15.98 -12.56 11.69
N LEU A 114 -16.23 -12.39 10.39
CA LEU A 114 -15.35 -12.81 9.30
C LEU A 114 -15.43 -11.82 8.15
N LEU A 115 -14.35 -11.14 7.85
CA LEU A 115 -14.29 -10.15 6.78
C LEU A 115 -13.08 -10.40 5.86
N VAL A 116 -13.23 -9.97 4.60
CA VAL A 116 -12.10 -9.80 3.70
C VAL A 116 -11.79 -8.32 3.62
N ALA A 117 -10.54 -7.95 3.88
CA ALA A 117 -10.10 -6.56 3.85
C ALA A 117 -8.79 -6.43 3.06
N GLY A 118 -8.67 -5.39 2.26
CA GLY A 118 -7.48 -5.21 1.43
C GLY A 118 -7.51 -3.95 0.59
N GLY A 119 -6.83 -4.02 -0.56
CA GLY A 119 -6.84 -2.92 -1.51
C GLY A 119 -6.36 -3.35 -2.90
N MET A 120 -6.63 -2.51 -3.86
CA MET A 120 -6.33 -2.71 -5.27
C MET A 120 -6.06 -1.37 -5.94
N GLU A 121 -5.24 -1.38 -6.97
CA GLU A 121 -5.01 -0.21 -7.81
C GLU A 121 -4.57 -0.63 -9.20
N SER A 122 -5.03 0.08 -10.21
CA SER A 122 -4.47 0.05 -11.55
C SER A 122 -4.15 1.48 -11.98
N MET A 123 -2.90 1.88 -11.76
CA MET A 123 -2.43 3.21 -12.18
C MET A 123 -2.27 3.28 -13.70
N SER A 124 -2.05 2.14 -14.34
CA SER A 124 -1.95 2.02 -15.80
C SER A 124 -3.26 2.34 -16.52
N ASN A 125 -4.41 2.13 -15.87
CA ASN A 125 -5.73 2.35 -16.45
C ASN A 125 -6.41 3.64 -15.99
N ALA A 126 -5.68 4.54 -15.31
CA ALA A 126 -6.20 5.84 -14.94
C ALA A 126 -6.54 6.67 -16.19
N PRO A 127 -7.76 7.21 -16.31
CA PRO A 127 -8.16 7.96 -17.50
C PRO A 127 -7.62 9.37 -17.51
N PHE A 128 -7.52 9.97 -18.69
CA PHE A 128 -7.42 11.40 -18.84
C PHE A 128 -8.81 12.04 -18.75
N LEU A 129 -8.89 13.20 -18.15
CA LEU A 129 -10.13 13.94 -17.83
C LEU A 129 -10.22 15.23 -18.64
N VAL A 130 -11.41 15.54 -19.11
CA VAL A 130 -11.74 16.83 -19.73
C VAL A 130 -12.82 17.51 -18.91
N TYR A 131 -12.48 18.63 -18.29
CA TYR A 131 -13.43 19.40 -17.49
C TYR A 131 -14.30 20.33 -18.34
N GLY A 132 -15.47 20.70 -17.81
CA GLY A 132 -16.37 21.66 -18.43
C GLY A 132 -17.23 21.14 -19.60
N MET A 133 -17.01 19.91 -20.08
CA MET A 133 -17.72 19.37 -21.26
C MET A 133 -19.24 19.31 -21.08
N ARG A 134 -19.76 19.09 -19.86
CA ARG A 134 -21.22 19.07 -19.59
C ARG A 134 -21.88 20.44 -19.80
N ALA A 135 -21.16 21.51 -19.53
CA ALA A 135 -21.63 22.90 -19.75
C ALA A 135 -21.38 23.38 -21.19
N GLY A 136 -20.69 22.57 -21.99
CA GLY A 136 -20.26 22.88 -23.34
C GLY A 136 -18.98 23.71 -23.40
N VAL A 137 -18.11 23.38 -24.37
CA VAL A 137 -16.91 24.14 -24.69
C VAL A 137 -17.27 25.12 -25.79
N LYS A 138 -17.21 26.42 -25.48
CA LYS A 138 -17.68 27.46 -26.40
C LYS A 138 -16.60 27.90 -27.38
N PHE A 139 -15.34 28.02 -26.95
CA PHE A 139 -14.25 28.56 -27.77
C PHE A 139 -12.89 28.18 -27.17
N GLY A 140 -11.90 27.84 -28.03
CA GLY A 140 -10.52 27.53 -27.67
C GLY A 140 -10.30 26.06 -27.29
N ASP A 141 -9.02 25.70 -27.16
CA ASP A 141 -8.57 24.35 -26.82
C ASP A 141 -8.90 23.98 -25.36
N GLN A 142 -9.09 22.68 -25.11
CA GLN A 142 -9.29 22.15 -23.76
C GLN A 142 -8.16 21.18 -23.40
N PRO A 143 -7.55 21.31 -22.21
CA PRO A 143 -6.51 20.41 -21.78
C PRO A 143 -7.10 19.02 -21.44
N LEU A 144 -6.33 17.98 -21.73
CA LEU A 144 -6.49 16.65 -21.16
C LEU A 144 -5.73 16.65 -19.83
N VAL A 145 -6.44 16.39 -18.72
CA VAL A 145 -5.85 16.32 -17.39
C VAL A 145 -5.61 14.87 -17.03
N ASP A 146 -4.37 14.52 -16.69
CA ASP A 146 -4.04 13.17 -16.23
C ASP A 146 -4.74 12.89 -14.90
N GLY A 147 -5.71 11.97 -14.92
CA GLY A 147 -6.48 11.56 -13.74
C GLY A 147 -5.64 10.88 -12.67
N LEU A 148 -4.57 10.19 -13.08
CA LEU A 148 -3.64 9.56 -12.14
C LEU A 148 -2.90 10.62 -11.30
N ILE A 149 -2.39 11.65 -11.95
CA ILE A 149 -1.74 12.76 -11.25
C ILE A 149 -2.78 13.49 -10.40
N ARG A 150 -3.93 13.85 -10.97
CA ARG A 150 -4.93 14.68 -10.32
C ARG A 150 -5.49 14.06 -9.03
N ASP A 151 -5.81 12.77 -9.04
CA ASP A 151 -6.50 12.10 -7.95
C ASP A 151 -5.55 11.29 -7.05
N GLY A 152 -4.37 10.92 -7.57
CA GLY A 152 -3.42 10.06 -6.87
C GLY A 152 -2.16 10.75 -6.36
N LEU A 153 -1.63 11.76 -7.07
CA LEU A 153 -0.28 12.28 -6.85
C LEU A 153 -0.21 13.80 -6.65
N TRP A 154 -1.33 14.50 -6.74
CA TRP A 154 -1.42 15.94 -6.60
C TRP A 154 -2.05 16.34 -5.28
N ASP A 155 -1.36 17.15 -4.48
CA ASP A 155 -1.94 17.68 -3.26
C ASP A 155 -2.92 18.80 -3.57
N SER A 156 -4.15 18.63 -3.11
CA SER A 156 -5.25 19.60 -3.36
C SER A 156 -5.15 20.86 -2.49
N PHE A 157 -4.38 20.84 -1.41
CA PHE A 157 -4.22 21.97 -0.49
C PHE A 157 -3.09 22.89 -0.95
N GLY A 158 -1.89 22.35 -1.12
CA GLY A 158 -0.72 23.11 -1.55
C GLY A 158 -0.59 23.27 -3.06
N GLN A 159 -1.42 22.57 -3.85
CA GLN A 159 -1.34 22.54 -5.32
C GLN A 159 0.06 22.13 -5.80
N VAL A 160 0.57 21.05 -5.25
CA VAL A 160 1.93 20.53 -5.46
C VAL A 160 1.88 19.02 -5.73
N HIS A 161 2.73 18.55 -6.64
CA HIS A 161 2.96 17.12 -6.83
C HIS A 161 3.66 16.50 -5.59
N MET A 162 3.35 15.24 -5.27
CA MET A 162 3.95 14.55 -4.10
C MET A 162 5.47 14.61 -4.09
N GLY A 163 6.13 14.58 -5.27
CA GLY A 163 7.57 14.73 -5.39
C GLY A 163 8.10 16.08 -4.89
N GLY A 164 7.32 17.16 -5.04
CA GLY A 164 7.67 18.48 -4.47
C GLY A 164 7.66 18.45 -2.93
N TYR A 165 6.72 17.75 -2.33
CA TYR A 165 6.73 17.55 -0.87
C TYR A 165 7.84 16.61 -0.41
N ALA A 166 8.29 15.68 -1.26
CA ALA A 166 9.49 14.88 -0.96
C ALA A 166 10.76 15.74 -0.92
N GLU A 167 10.91 16.71 -1.84
CA GLU A 167 12.00 17.70 -1.79
C GLU A 167 11.92 18.58 -0.52
N TYR A 168 10.72 19.07 -0.19
CA TYR A 168 10.49 19.81 1.06
C TYR A 168 10.90 18.97 2.28
N THR A 169 10.52 17.70 2.32
CA THR A 169 10.85 16.79 3.41
C THR A 169 12.34 16.54 3.50
N ALA A 170 13.02 16.30 2.38
CA ALA A 170 14.47 16.14 2.32
C ALA A 170 15.19 17.36 2.91
N LYS A 171 14.80 18.57 2.49
CA LYS A 171 15.34 19.84 3.01
C LYS A 171 15.08 19.98 4.50
N LYS A 172 13.83 19.82 4.95
CA LYS A 172 13.43 20.01 6.35
C LYS A 172 14.10 19.01 7.31
N ALA A 173 14.26 17.75 6.88
CA ALA A 173 14.89 16.69 7.68
C ALA A 173 16.40 16.58 7.48
N GLY A 174 17.01 17.36 6.59
CA GLY A 174 18.45 17.29 6.28
C GLY A 174 18.86 15.96 5.64
N ILE A 175 17.98 15.36 4.83
CA ILE A 175 18.24 14.10 4.13
C ILE A 175 18.92 14.39 2.79
N THR A 176 20.19 14.09 2.71
CA THR A 176 20.99 14.36 1.50
C THR A 176 20.62 13.42 0.35
N ARG A 177 20.97 13.81 -0.87
CA ARG A 177 20.83 12.98 -2.07
C ARG A 177 21.53 11.61 -1.90
N ALA A 178 22.74 11.59 -1.38
CA ALA A 178 23.51 10.36 -1.18
C ALA A 178 22.80 9.40 -0.21
N ARG A 179 22.20 9.90 0.88
CA ARG A 179 21.42 9.08 1.82
C ARG A 179 20.16 8.52 1.17
N GLN A 180 19.51 9.26 0.27
CA GLN A 180 18.34 8.78 -0.46
C GLN A 180 18.71 7.71 -1.48
N ASP A 181 19.78 7.91 -2.25
CA ASP A 181 20.25 6.95 -3.25
C ASP A 181 20.76 5.66 -2.60
N GLU A 182 21.48 5.74 -1.47
CA GLU A 182 21.88 4.58 -0.69
C GLU A 182 20.66 3.77 -0.20
N PHE A 183 19.65 4.46 0.34
CA PHE A 183 18.42 3.80 0.79
C PHE A 183 17.70 3.10 -0.37
N ALA A 184 17.59 3.76 -1.52
CA ALA A 184 16.98 3.19 -2.71
C ALA A 184 17.76 1.96 -3.23
N TYR A 185 19.09 2.05 -3.28
CA TYR A 185 19.95 0.94 -3.62
C TYR A 185 19.71 -0.27 -2.71
N GLN A 186 19.68 -0.05 -1.40
CA GLN A 186 19.43 -1.11 -0.42
C GLN A 186 18.05 -1.71 -0.56
N SER A 187 17.01 -0.91 -0.84
CA SER A 187 15.65 -1.40 -1.10
C SER A 187 15.64 -2.36 -2.30
N HIS A 188 16.29 -2.00 -3.41
CA HIS A 188 16.43 -2.87 -4.58
C HIS A 188 17.21 -4.15 -4.26
N MET A 189 18.35 -4.06 -3.58
CA MET A 189 19.16 -5.24 -3.27
C MET A 189 18.43 -6.21 -2.35
N LYS A 190 17.72 -5.71 -1.33
CA LYS A 190 16.86 -6.52 -0.47
C LYS A 190 15.73 -7.20 -1.27
N ALA A 191 15.05 -6.47 -2.16
CA ALA A 191 13.97 -7.02 -2.96
C ALA A 191 14.47 -8.10 -3.94
N VAL A 192 15.60 -7.88 -4.61
CA VAL A 192 16.22 -8.86 -5.50
C VAL A 192 16.62 -10.12 -4.72
N ALA A 193 17.29 -9.96 -3.58
CA ALA A 193 17.65 -11.10 -2.73
C ALA A 193 16.42 -11.87 -2.22
N ALA A 194 15.33 -11.16 -1.90
CA ALA A 194 14.09 -11.78 -1.49
C ALA A 194 13.43 -12.60 -2.63
N ILE A 195 13.43 -12.07 -3.85
CA ILE A 195 12.93 -12.77 -5.05
C ILE A 195 13.78 -14.01 -5.32
N GLU A 196 15.10 -13.86 -5.39
CA GLU A 196 16.03 -14.97 -5.68
C GLU A 196 15.99 -16.03 -4.58
N GLY A 197 15.74 -15.63 -3.34
CA GLY A 197 15.57 -16.51 -2.18
C GLY A 197 14.15 -17.07 -1.99
N GLY A 198 13.21 -16.83 -2.93
CA GLY A 198 11.84 -17.37 -2.86
C GLY A 198 10.98 -16.80 -1.73
N LYS A 199 11.36 -15.65 -1.13
CA LYS A 199 10.68 -15.09 0.05
C LYS A 199 9.25 -14.63 -0.22
N PHE A 200 8.96 -14.29 -1.47
CA PHE A 200 7.64 -13.83 -1.89
C PHE A 200 6.72 -14.94 -2.42
N GLU A 201 7.20 -16.16 -2.60
CA GLU A 201 6.41 -17.26 -3.19
C GLU A 201 5.12 -17.58 -2.41
N LYS A 202 5.18 -17.48 -1.09
CA LYS A 202 4.02 -17.76 -0.23
C LYS A 202 3.01 -16.62 -0.18
N GLU A 203 3.42 -15.39 -0.44
CA GLU A 203 2.52 -14.24 -0.41
C GLU A 203 1.93 -13.92 -1.78
N ILE A 204 2.68 -14.12 -2.86
CA ILE A 204 2.25 -13.83 -4.23
C ILE A 204 1.27 -14.89 -4.74
N VAL A 205 0.18 -14.45 -5.38
CA VAL A 205 -0.68 -15.27 -6.23
C VAL A 205 -0.35 -14.99 -7.69
N LYS A 206 -0.21 -16.03 -8.49
CA LYS A 206 -0.02 -15.91 -9.93
C LYS A 206 -1.26 -15.30 -10.57
N VAL A 207 -1.07 -14.35 -11.47
CA VAL A 207 -2.15 -13.67 -12.20
C VAL A 207 -2.07 -14.06 -13.66
N GLU A 208 -3.15 -14.61 -14.19
CA GLU A 208 -3.25 -15.01 -15.59
C GLU A 208 -3.91 -13.88 -16.40
N ILE A 209 -3.21 -13.42 -17.43
CA ILE A 209 -3.69 -12.41 -18.37
C ILE A 209 -4.17 -13.13 -19.61
N PRO A 210 -5.47 -13.10 -19.95
CA PRO A 210 -5.98 -13.73 -21.17
C PRO A 210 -5.30 -13.16 -22.42
N GLY A 211 -4.93 -14.03 -23.33
CA GLY A 211 -4.30 -13.62 -24.59
C GLY A 211 -4.71 -14.52 -25.78
N LYS A 212 -4.60 -14.01 -27.00
CA LYS A 212 -4.96 -14.74 -28.23
C LYS A 212 -4.19 -16.05 -28.45
N LYS A 213 -2.97 -16.14 -27.88
CA LYS A 213 -2.09 -17.34 -28.01
C LYS A 213 -2.03 -18.17 -26.72
N GLY A 214 -2.96 -17.96 -25.81
CA GLY A 214 -2.99 -18.52 -24.47
C GLY A 214 -2.71 -17.46 -23.41
N PRO A 215 -2.95 -17.78 -22.11
CA PRO A 215 -2.74 -16.83 -21.02
C PRO A 215 -1.24 -16.55 -20.80
N THR A 216 -0.92 -15.30 -20.48
CA THR A 216 0.39 -14.92 -19.92
C THR A 216 0.30 -14.93 -18.42
N VAL A 217 1.22 -15.61 -17.74
CA VAL A 217 1.24 -15.71 -16.28
C VAL A 217 2.23 -14.71 -15.72
N ILE A 218 1.75 -13.80 -14.87
CA ILE A 218 2.57 -12.87 -14.10
C ILE A 218 2.67 -13.42 -12.67
N SER A 219 3.90 -13.69 -12.23
CA SER A 219 4.16 -14.37 -10.92
C SER A 219 5.25 -13.72 -10.09
N THR A 220 5.85 -12.62 -10.58
CA THR A 220 6.98 -11.94 -9.94
C THR A 220 6.79 -10.44 -10.03
N ASP A 221 7.22 -9.70 -9.01
CA ASP A 221 7.26 -8.24 -9.03
C ASP A 221 8.18 -7.75 -10.15
N GLU A 222 7.71 -6.79 -10.97
CA GLU A 222 8.38 -6.42 -12.22
C GLU A 222 9.44 -5.32 -12.07
N SER A 223 9.40 -4.56 -10.96
CA SER A 223 10.19 -3.34 -10.80
C SER A 223 11.56 -3.51 -10.16
N PRO A 224 11.87 -4.54 -9.34
CA PRO A 224 13.17 -4.67 -8.70
C PRO A 224 14.32 -4.78 -9.71
N ARG A 225 15.38 -3.98 -9.51
CA ARG A 225 16.51 -3.86 -10.44
C ARG A 225 17.79 -4.41 -9.81
N LYS A 226 18.26 -5.54 -10.28
CA LYS A 226 19.53 -6.12 -9.83
C LYS A 226 20.78 -5.44 -10.42
N ASP A 227 20.60 -4.69 -11.49
CA ASP A 227 21.64 -3.95 -12.20
C ASP A 227 21.80 -2.51 -11.74
N THR A 228 21.05 -2.08 -10.70
CA THR A 228 21.22 -0.74 -10.13
C THR A 228 22.52 -0.62 -9.33
N SER A 229 23.11 0.57 -9.32
CA SER A 229 24.30 0.89 -8.51
C SER A 229 24.22 2.31 -7.98
N LEU A 230 25.01 2.61 -6.95
CA LEU A 230 25.09 3.96 -6.40
C LEU A 230 25.58 4.97 -7.45
N GLU A 231 26.51 4.57 -8.31
CA GLU A 231 27.03 5.39 -9.41
C GLU A 231 25.95 5.68 -10.46
N ALA A 232 25.09 4.71 -10.75
CA ALA A 232 23.99 4.88 -11.68
C ALA A 232 22.91 5.81 -11.10
N LEU A 233 22.55 5.63 -9.82
CA LEU A 233 21.60 6.48 -9.11
C LEU A 233 22.10 7.93 -9.02
N ALA A 234 23.38 8.15 -8.69
CA ALA A 234 23.97 9.49 -8.58
C ALA A 234 23.91 10.31 -9.88
N LYS A 235 23.88 9.65 -11.05
CA LYS A 235 23.79 10.30 -12.37
C LYS A 235 22.36 10.75 -12.73
N LEU A 236 21.34 10.32 -12.00
CA LEU A 236 19.96 10.68 -12.29
C LEU A 236 19.70 12.16 -11.99
N ARG A 237 18.94 12.80 -12.88
CA ARG A 237 18.49 14.18 -12.69
C ARG A 237 17.32 14.27 -11.70
N PRO A 238 17.17 15.40 -10.99
CA PRO A 238 15.97 15.66 -10.21
C PRO A 238 14.70 15.50 -11.04
N ALA A 239 13.69 14.82 -10.47
CA ALA A 239 12.47 14.47 -11.19
C ALA A 239 11.38 15.55 -11.08
N PHE A 240 11.41 16.40 -10.03
CA PHE A 240 10.32 17.32 -9.70
C PHE A 240 10.75 18.80 -9.60
N PRO A 241 11.54 19.35 -10.55
CA PRO A 241 12.06 20.71 -10.42
C PRO A 241 10.97 21.79 -10.50
N LYS A 242 9.81 21.50 -11.12
CA LYS A 242 8.68 22.42 -11.22
C LYS A 242 7.81 22.47 -9.97
N ASP A 243 7.84 21.40 -9.19
CA ASP A 243 7.01 21.21 -7.99
C ASP A 243 7.79 21.40 -6.69
N ALA A 244 9.10 21.59 -6.77
CA ALA A 244 9.97 21.83 -5.62
C ALA A 244 9.62 23.16 -4.92
N PRO A 245 9.90 23.29 -3.62
CA PRO A 245 9.78 24.55 -2.91
C PRO A 245 10.48 25.69 -3.65
N LYS A 246 9.81 26.85 -3.79
CA LYS A 246 10.32 27.99 -4.57
C LYS A 246 11.63 28.58 -4.06
N ASP A 247 11.97 28.34 -2.80
CA ASP A 247 13.20 28.76 -2.15
C ASP A 247 14.34 27.74 -2.30
N MET A 248 14.13 26.63 -3.03
CA MET A 248 15.17 25.67 -3.37
C MET A 248 15.77 25.98 -4.75
N LYS A 249 17.08 25.94 -4.82
CA LYS A 249 17.81 26.06 -6.07
C LYS A 249 17.87 24.71 -6.80
N PRO A 250 18.07 24.70 -8.13
CA PRO A 250 18.15 23.46 -8.91
C PRO A 250 19.21 22.46 -8.43
N ASP A 251 20.33 22.94 -7.89
CA ASP A 251 21.43 22.15 -7.33
C ASP A 251 21.16 21.63 -5.91
N GLU A 252 20.09 22.09 -5.26
CA GLU A 252 19.65 21.59 -3.95
C GLU A 252 18.63 20.45 -4.09
N LEU A 253 18.12 20.17 -5.31
CA LEU A 253 17.12 19.14 -5.54
C LEU A 253 17.71 17.74 -5.46
N THR A 254 17.03 16.85 -4.77
CA THR A 254 17.55 15.55 -4.36
C THR A 254 16.72 14.34 -4.79
N VAL A 255 15.42 14.56 -5.09
CA VAL A 255 14.49 13.48 -5.43
C VAL A 255 14.56 13.15 -6.91
N THR A 256 14.79 11.87 -7.22
CA THR A 256 14.93 11.37 -8.58
C THR A 256 14.00 10.19 -8.84
N ALA A 257 13.87 9.78 -10.10
CA ALA A 257 13.18 8.54 -10.45
C ALA A 257 13.83 7.27 -9.84
N GLY A 258 15.08 7.36 -9.36
CA GLY A 258 15.79 6.24 -8.74
C GLY A 258 15.58 6.12 -7.24
N ASN A 259 15.15 7.19 -6.56
CA ASN A 259 14.90 7.20 -5.12
C ASN A 259 13.43 7.50 -4.75
N ALA A 260 12.54 7.31 -5.74
CA ALA A 260 11.09 7.32 -5.65
C ALA A 260 10.51 6.01 -6.20
N PRO A 261 9.36 5.55 -5.73
CA PRO A 261 8.71 4.36 -6.26
C PRO A 261 8.18 4.62 -7.68
N GLY A 262 8.16 3.57 -8.52
CA GLY A 262 7.49 3.61 -9.81
C GLY A 262 5.97 3.57 -9.68
N LEU A 263 5.26 4.16 -10.65
CA LEU A 263 3.82 3.96 -10.85
C LEU A 263 3.56 2.46 -11.05
N SER A 264 2.50 1.93 -10.46
CA SER A 264 2.36 0.47 -10.33
C SER A 264 0.91 0.02 -10.27
N ASP A 265 0.70 -1.23 -10.67
CA ASP A 265 -0.58 -1.95 -10.57
C ASP A 265 -0.44 -3.07 -9.54
N GLY A 266 -1.45 -3.30 -8.72
CA GLY A 266 -1.37 -4.38 -7.73
C GLY A 266 -2.60 -4.51 -6.84
N GLY A 267 -2.73 -5.67 -6.20
CA GLY A 267 -3.78 -5.98 -5.25
C GLY A 267 -3.28 -6.81 -4.06
N ALA A 268 -3.86 -6.61 -2.91
CA ALA A 268 -3.59 -7.38 -1.71
C ALA A 268 -4.87 -7.55 -0.88
N ALA A 269 -5.05 -8.71 -0.28
CA ALA A 269 -6.21 -9.02 0.55
C ALA A 269 -5.82 -9.90 1.74
N LEU A 270 -6.49 -9.65 2.86
CA LEU A 270 -6.36 -10.40 4.10
C LEU A 270 -7.75 -10.86 4.54
N VAL A 271 -7.81 -12.02 5.17
CA VAL A 271 -9.01 -12.47 5.87
C VAL A 271 -8.83 -12.18 7.34
N VAL A 272 -9.74 -11.38 7.89
CA VAL A 272 -9.76 -10.95 9.29
C VAL A 272 -10.96 -11.60 9.97
N ALA A 273 -10.72 -12.30 11.07
CA ALA A 273 -11.76 -12.99 11.82
C ALA A 273 -11.76 -12.59 13.29
N SER A 274 -12.89 -12.80 13.98
CA SER A 274 -12.87 -12.82 15.43
C SER A 274 -12.06 -14.02 15.92
N GLU A 275 -11.36 -13.88 17.03
CA GLU A 275 -10.54 -14.98 17.59
C GLU A 275 -11.42 -16.20 17.94
N GLU A 276 -12.63 -15.95 18.39
CA GLU A 276 -13.64 -16.98 18.70
C GLU A 276 -14.11 -17.74 17.43
N TYR A 277 -14.38 -16.98 16.35
CA TYR A 277 -14.75 -17.57 15.07
C TYR A 277 -13.61 -18.43 14.51
N ALA A 278 -12.38 -17.89 14.52
CA ALA A 278 -11.21 -18.61 14.03
C ALA A 278 -11.00 -19.92 14.80
N LYS A 279 -11.11 -19.88 16.13
CA LYS A 279 -11.00 -21.05 16.99
C LYS A 279 -12.12 -22.07 16.73
N ALA A 280 -13.38 -21.62 16.64
CA ALA A 280 -14.54 -22.50 16.43
C ALA A 280 -14.48 -23.23 15.09
N HIS A 281 -13.86 -22.63 14.06
CA HIS A 281 -13.76 -23.21 12.72
C HIS A 281 -12.36 -23.79 12.40
N GLY A 282 -11.45 -23.84 13.40
CA GLY A 282 -10.11 -24.40 13.22
C GLY A 282 -9.25 -23.64 12.20
N LEU A 283 -9.50 -22.32 12.03
CA LEU A 283 -8.73 -21.51 11.09
C LEU A 283 -7.32 -21.22 11.65
N PRO A 284 -6.28 -21.24 10.80
CA PRO A 284 -4.94 -20.86 11.23
C PRO A 284 -4.88 -19.38 11.56
N VAL A 285 -4.29 -19.01 12.68
CA VAL A 285 -4.07 -17.61 13.06
C VAL A 285 -2.64 -17.22 12.66
N LEU A 286 -2.51 -16.34 11.69
CA LEU A 286 -1.21 -15.79 11.27
C LEU A 286 -0.71 -14.75 12.27
N ALA A 287 -1.60 -13.87 12.73
CA ALA A 287 -1.30 -12.84 13.72
C ALA A 287 -2.57 -12.32 14.39
N ARG A 288 -2.43 -11.76 15.59
CA ARG A 288 -3.46 -10.98 16.27
C ARG A 288 -3.22 -9.50 16.01
N ILE A 289 -4.25 -8.73 15.67
CA ILE A 289 -4.16 -7.28 15.59
C ILE A 289 -4.15 -6.71 17.01
N THR A 290 -2.98 -6.25 17.46
CA THR A 290 -2.78 -5.75 18.82
C THR A 290 -3.18 -4.30 18.98
N GLY A 291 -3.08 -3.52 17.89
CA GLY A 291 -3.50 -2.12 17.90
C GLY A 291 -3.47 -1.48 16.51
N TYR A 292 -4.12 -0.34 16.41
CA TYR A 292 -4.07 0.51 15.21
C TYR A 292 -4.33 1.96 15.59
N ALA A 293 -3.74 2.88 14.85
CA ALA A 293 -3.92 4.31 15.06
C ALA A 293 -3.76 5.09 13.74
N SER A 294 -4.30 6.31 13.74
CA SER A 294 -4.04 7.31 12.70
C SER A 294 -3.21 8.47 13.28
N GLY A 295 -2.44 9.12 12.42
CA GLY A 295 -1.77 10.39 12.70
C GLY A 295 -2.21 11.45 11.72
N GLY A 296 -2.12 12.72 12.10
CA GLY A 296 -2.43 13.85 11.23
C GLY A 296 -1.43 14.98 11.43
N THR A 297 -1.08 15.67 10.34
CA THR A 297 -0.19 16.82 10.30
C THR A 297 -0.78 17.88 9.36
N GLU A 298 -0.12 19.04 9.25
CA GLU A 298 -0.35 19.96 8.13
C GLU A 298 -0.09 19.22 6.79
N PRO A 299 -0.89 19.48 5.73
CA PRO A 299 -0.74 18.79 4.45
C PRO A 299 0.69 18.76 3.90
N LYS A 300 1.43 19.87 4.01
CA LYS A 300 2.83 19.95 3.56
C LYS A 300 3.80 19.05 4.33
N ASP A 301 3.43 18.66 5.55
CA ASP A 301 4.23 17.81 6.44
C ASP A 301 3.80 16.32 6.37
N LEU A 302 3.03 15.95 5.36
CA LEU A 302 2.46 14.61 5.21
C LEU A 302 3.47 13.48 5.39
N PHE A 303 4.72 13.68 4.99
CA PHE A 303 5.78 12.67 5.09
C PHE A 303 6.40 12.54 6.48
N PHE A 304 5.95 13.33 7.46
CA PHE A 304 6.23 13.13 8.88
C PHE A 304 5.03 12.56 9.64
N ALA A 305 3.87 12.41 8.99
CA ALA A 305 2.66 11.90 9.64
C ALA A 305 2.79 10.46 10.17
N PRO A 306 3.57 9.53 9.55
CA PRO A 306 3.81 8.20 10.11
C PRO A 306 4.40 8.23 11.51
N ILE A 307 5.27 9.21 11.81
CA ILE A 307 5.84 9.39 13.16
C ILE A 307 4.71 9.53 14.19
N LEU A 308 3.72 10.38 13.90
CA LEU A 308 2.59 10.60 14.79
C LEU A 308 1.65 9.39 14.87
N ALA A 309 1.39 8.72 13.76
CA ALA A 309 0.55 7.51 13.75
C ALA A 309 1.17 6.40 14.61
N VAL A 310 2.48 6.17 14.48
CA VAL A 310 3.21 5.18 15.28
C VAL A 310 3.28 5.60 16.76
N GLN A 311 3.55 6.87 17.05
CA GLN A 311 3.52 7.38 18.43
C GLN A 311 2.14 7.24 19.07
N ASN A 312 1.07 7.52 18.31
CA ASN A 312 -0.30 7.30 18.77
C ASN A 312 -0.57 5.82 19.05
N LEU A 313 -0.13 4.93 18.15
CA LEU A 313 -0.26 3.49 18.36
C LEU A 313 0.49 3.02 19.60
N MET A 314 1.74 3.42 19.78
CA MET A 314 2.54 3.10 20.97
C MET A 314 1.89 3.59 22.26
N ARG A 315 1.30 4.81 22.26
CA ARG A 315 0.55 5.33 23.40
C ARG A 315 -0.68 4.50 23.73
N LEU A 316 -1.41 4.01 22.71
CA LEU A 316 -2.61 3.20 22.89
C LEU A 316 -2.30 1.77 23.38
N THR A 317 -1.19 1.20 22.91
CA THR A 317 -0.82 -0.20 23.21
C THR A 317 0.15 -0.33 24.39
N GLY A 318 0.81 0.76 24.80
CA GLY A 318 1.90 0.75 25.77
C GLY A 318 3.24 0.24 25.21
N ALA A 319 3.29 -0.13 23.93
CA ALA A 319 4.49 -0.62 23.28
C ALA A 319 5.51 0.50 23.04
N LYS A 320 6.77 0.12 22.88
CA LYS A 320 7.89 0.98 22.45
C LYS A 320 8.36 0.55 21.06
N ILE A 321 9.04 1.43 20.36
CA ILE A 321 9.51 1.12 19.00
C ILE A 321 10.45 -0.12 18.94
N GLY A 322 11.24 -0.32 19.97
CA GLY A 322 12.14 -1.48 20.09
C GLY A 322 11.45 -2.82 20.37
N ASP A 323 10.16 -2.81 20.74
CA ASP A 323 9.39 -4.00 21.03
C ASP A 323 8.89 -4.69 19.73
N TYR A 324 8.96 -4.00 18.59
CA TYR A 324 8.63 -4.58 17.29
C TYR A 324 9.84 -5.30 16.69
N ASP A 325 9.69 -6.60 16.46
CA ASP A 325 10.73 -7.42 15.82
C ASP A 325 10.95 -7.03 14.37
N LEU A 326 9.85 -6.73 13.63
CA LEU A 326 9.89 -6.28 12.26
C LEU A 326 8.96 -5.07 12.03
N ILE A 327 9.37 -4.22 11.12
CA ILE A 327 8.63 -3.04 10.68
C ILE A 327 8.54 -3.06 9.15
N GLU A 328 7.33 -2.97 8.62
CA GLU A 328 7.07 -2.66 7.21
C GLU A 328 6.53 -1.24 7.09
N ALA A 329 7.35 -0.34 6.63
CA ALA A 329 7.01 1.06 6.39
C ALA A 329 6.98 1.31 4.89
N ASN A 330 5.88 1.85 4.36
CA ASN A 330 5.82 2.14 2.94
C ASN A 330 6.85 3.19 2.55
N GLU A 331 7.59 2.92 1.49
CA GLU A 331 8.60 3.82 0.94
C GLU A 331 7.97 4.69 -0.15
N ALA A 332 7.18 5.71 0.26
CA ALA A 332 6.60 6.64 -0.70
C ALA A 332 7.67 7.49 -1.39
N PHE A 333 8.77 7.77 -0.70
CA PHE A 333 10.02 8.34 -1.20
C PHE A 333 11.17 7.95 -0.25
N ALA A 334 12.40 7.88 -0.73
CA ALA A 334 13.54 7.63 0.14
C ALA A 334 13.72 8.74 1.20
N ALA A 335 13.45 9.99 0.82
CA ALA A 335 13.44 11.13 1.74
C ALA A 335 12.46 10.94 2.89
N GLN A 336 11.21 10.50 2.60
CA GLN A 336 10.19 10.23 3.59
C GLN A 336 10.60 9.06 4.51
N ALA A 337 10.99 7.92 3.93
CA ALA A 337 11.36 6.74 4.72
C ALA A 337 12.51 7.03 5.68
N ARG A 338 13.51 7.80 5.23
CA ARG A 338 14.63 8.23 6.07
C ARG A 338 14.20 9.19 7.17
N ALA A 339 13.32 10.16 6.86
CA ALA A 339 12.79 11.10 7.85
C ALA A 339 11.98 10.39 8.95
N ASP A 340 11.15 9.43 8.58
CA ASP A 340 10.38 8.62 9.53
C ASP A 340 11.31 7.79 10.42
N GLY A 341 12.30 7.12 9.82
CA GLY A 341 13.24 6.29 10.56
C GLY A 341 14.11 7.09 11.52
N ASP A 342 14.58 8.26 11.12
CA ASP A 342 15.35 9.16 11.99
C ASP A 342 14.46 9.69 13.14
N GLY A 343 13.19 10.06 12.84
CA GLY A 343 12.22 10.56 13.82
C GLY A 343 11.76 9.52 14.84
N LEU A 344 11.63 8.27 14.43
CA LEU A 344 11.24 7.13 15.27
C LEU A 344 12.43 6.34 15.81
N LYS A 345 13.66 6.67 15.40
CA LYS A 345 14.90 5.97 15.77
C LYS A 345 14.85 4.48 15.45
N TRP A 346 14.45 4.15 14.22
CA TRP A 346 14.34 2.77 13.79
C TRP A 346 15.68 2.05 13.75
N ASP A 347 15.67 0.78 14.15
CA ASP A 347 16.72 -0.16 13.79
C ASP A 347 16.49 -0.63 12.34
N TRP A 348 17.26 -0.11 11.41
CA TRP A 348 17.13 -0.39 9.97
C TRP A 348 17.34 -1.86 9.58
N ALA A 349 17.94 -2.67 10.47
CA ALA A 349 18.03 -4.10 10.25
C ALA A 349 16.67 -4.82 10.37
N ARG A 350 15.69 -4.17 11.00
CA ARG A 350 14.32 -4.67 11.20
C ARG A 350 13.30 -4.07 10.23
N VAL A 351 13.70 -3.07 9.42
CA VAL A 351 12.80 -2.32 8.56
C VAL A 351 12.90 -2.81 7.11
N ASN A 352 11.74 -3.11 6.51
CA ASN A 352 11.62 -3.50 5.11
C ASN A 352 12.68 -4.54 4.74
N VAL A 353 12.69 -5.63 5.48
CA VAL A 353 13.76 -6.65 5.41
C VAL A 353 13.84 -7.37 4.08
N ASN A 354 12.78 -7.31 3.28
CA ASN A 354 12.67 -7.87 1.94
C ASN A 354 12.59 -6.77 0.85
N GLY A 355 13.06 -5.55 1.15
CA GLY A 355 12.87 -4.40 0.28
C GLY A 355 11.48 -3.77 0.42
N GLY A 356 11.29 -2.57 -0.13
CA GLY A 356 10.04 -1.82 -0.02
C GLY A 356 9.57 -1.23 -1.34
N ALA A 357 8.70 -0.23 -1.27
CA ALA A 357 7.98 0.28 -2.43
C ALA A 357 8.89 0.95 -3.49
N ILE A 358 10.04 1.48 -3.13
CA ILE A 358 10.99 2.03 -4.12
C ILE A 358 11.41 0.94 -5.11
N ALA A 359 11.68 -0.26 -4.59
CA ALA A 359 12.03 -1.40 -5.42
C ALA A 359 10.82 -2.11 -6.01
N LEU A 360 9.79 -2.38 -5.19
CA LEU A 360 8.64 -3.21 -5.55
C LEU A 360 7.59 -2.46 -6.36
N GLY A 361 7.40 -1.16 -6.08
CA GLY A 361 6.31 -0.34 -6.61
C GLY A 361 5.30 0.08 -5.54
N HIS A 362 4.47 1.09 -5.88
CA HIS A 362 3.51 1.70 -4.96
C HIS A 362 2.11 1.83 -5.57
N PRO A 363 1.37 0.70 -5.75
CA PRO A 363 -0.03 0.74 -6.17
C PRO A 363 -0.88 1.32 -5.03
N LEU A 364 -1.31 2.59 -5.15
CA LEU A 364 -1.78 3.44 -4.05
C LEU A 364 -2.79 2.75 -3.14
N GLY A 365 -3.94 2.34 -3.67
CA GLY A 365 -5.01 1.74 -2.88
C GLY A 365 -4.68 0.38 -2.28
N SER A 366 -3.73 -0.34 -2.89
CA SER A 366 -3.27 -1.66 -2.45
C SER A 366 -2.16 -1.61 -1.40
N SER A 367 -1.31 -0.57 -1.43
CA SER A 367 -0.04 -0.53 -0.69
C SER A 367 -0.19 -0.76 0.81
N GLY A 368 -1.24 -0.23 1.43
CA GLY A 368 -1.48 -0.44 2.87
C GLY A 368 -1.72 -1.90 3.23
N ALA A 369 -2.44 -2.65 2.41
CA ALA A 369 -2.62 -4.08 2.58
C ALA A 369 -1.35 -4.85 2.20
N ARG A 370 -0.65 -4.43 1.13
CA ARG A 370 0.59 -5.05 0.67
C ARG A 370 1.66 -5.05 1.76
N VAL A 371 1.90 -3.93 2.43
CA VAL A 371 2.91 -3.86 3.50
C VAL A 371 2.56 -4.81 4.65
N LEU A 372 1.28 -4.94 5.00
CA LEU A 372 0.87 -5.87 6.05
C LEU A 372 1.02 -7.34 5.61
N VAL A 373 0.66 -7.68 4.37
CA VAL A 373 0.87 -9.03 3.81
C VAL A 373 2.36 -9.39 3.87
N THR A 374 3.24 -8.53 3.38
CA THR A 374 4.69 -8.76 3.39
C THR A 374 5.22 -8.87 4.83
N LEU A 375 4.76 -8.01 5.74
CA LEU A 375 5.13 -8.09 7.16
C LEU A 375 4.82 -9.46 7.75
N LEU A 376 3.59 -9.97 7.57
CA LEU A 376 3.15 -11.25 8.12
C LEU A 376 4.00 -12.42 7.59
N HIS A 377 4.28 -12.45 6.30
CA HIS A 377 5.12 -13.49 5.70
C HIS A 377 6.57 -13.38 6.15
N ALA A 378 7.13 -12.17 6.24
CA ALA A 378 8.47 -11.94 6.77
C ALA A 378 8.59 -12.35 8.25
N MET A 379 7.56 -12.06 9.06
CA MET A 379 7.49 -12.49 10.46
C MET A 379 7.50 -14.02 10.58
N HIS A 380 6.68 -14.70 9.79
CA HIS A 380 6.64 -16.16 9.76
C HIS A 380 8.01 -16.74 9.39
N ASP A 381 8.63 -16.26 8.33
CA ASP A 381 9.92 -16.73 7.82
C ASP A 381 11.08 -16.55 8.82
N ARG A 382 11.01 -15.49 9.63
CA ARG A 382 12.06 -15.12 10.60
C ARG A 382 11.75 -15.53 12.02
N GLY A 383 10.58 -16.13 12.28
CA GLY A 383 10.12 -16.48 13.63
C GLY A 383 9.86 -15.26 14.52
N ALA A 384 9.63 -14.09 13.92
CA ALA A 384 9.29 -12.84 14.62
C ALA A 384 7.91 -12.93 15.27
N LYS A 385 7.73 -12.27 16.42
CA LYS A 385 6.50 -12.33 17.23
C LYS A 385 5.69 -11.05 17.17
N THR A 386 6.32 -9.92 16.88
CA THR A 386 5.69 -8.60 16.88
C THR A 386 6.03 -7.86 15.59
N GLY A 387 5.04 -7.18 15.03
CA GLY A 387 5.20 -6.46 13.79
C GLY A 387 4.46 -5.12 13.78
N LEU A 388 5.01 -4.17 13.03
CA LEU A 388 4.43 -2.85 12.80
C LEU A 388 4.33 -2.57 11.30
N ALA A 389 3.15 -2.24 10.81
CA ALA A 389 2.90 -1.72 9.47
C ALA A 389 2.51 -0.24 9.54
N THR A 390 3.12 0.62 8.72
CA THR A 390 2.78 2.06 8.69
C THR A 390 3.00 2.66 7.31
N LEU A 391 2.25 3.72 7.00
CA LEU A 391 2.45 4.51 5.79
C LEU A 391 1.85 5.92 5.92
N CYS A 392 2.46 6.86 5.17
CA CYS A 392 1.96 8.21 4.97
C CYS A 392 0.82 8.23 3.95
N LEU A 393 0.00 9.26 4.02
CA LEU A 393 -1.10 9.52 3.08
C LEU A 393 -1.11 11.00 2.70
N SER A 394 -1.43 11.30 1.44
CA SER A 394 -1.64 12.66 0.99
C SER A 394 -2.64 13.40 1.88
N GLY A 395 -2.49 14.71 1.98
CA GLY A 395 -3.32 15.56 2.84
C GLY A 395 -2.88 15.59 4.31
N GLY A 396 -1.68 15.09 4.63
CA GLY A 396 -1.12 15.18 6.00
C GLY A 396 -1.59 14.08 6.93
N ASN A 397 -1.90 12.89 6.44
CA ASN A 397 -2.36 11.77 7.25
C ASN A 397 -1.38 10.60 7.26
N ALA A 398 -1.55 9.71 8.22
CA ALA A 398 -0.89 8.41 8.29
C ALA A 398 -1.75 7.39 9.01
N VAL A 399 -1.46 6.11 8.79
CA VAL A 399 -2.03 4.98 9.52
C VAL A 399 -0.91 4.05 9.99
N ALA A 400 -1.11 3.43 11.15
CA ALA A 400 -0.24 2.42 11.72
C ALA A 400 -1.07 1.28 12.32
N LEU A 401 -0.59 0.05 12.17
CA LEU A 401 -1.21 -1.16 12.71
C LEU A 401 -0.12 -2.08 13.25
N SER A 402 -0.35 -2.66 14.42
CA SER A 402 0.55 -3.64 15.04
C SER A 402 -0.10 -5.02 15.18
N VAL A 403 0.73 -6.02 15.06
CA VAL A 403 0.37 -7.41 15.22
C VAL A 403 1.29 -8.11 16.21
#